data_3079bc20b539ae64dc80d91b2b9cd42c
#
_entry.id   3079bc20b539ae64dc80d91b2b9cd42c
#
_cell.length_a   1.000
_cell.length_b   1.000
_cell.length_c   1.000
_cell.angle_alpha   90.00
_cell.angle_beta   90.00
_cell.angle_gamma   90.00
#
_symmetry.space_group_name_H-M   'P 1'
#
loop_
_entity.id
_entity.type
_entity.pdbx_description
1 polymer ?
#
loop_
_entity_poly.entity_id
_entity_poly.type
_entity_poly.pdbx_seq_one_letter_code
_entity_poly.pdbx_strand_id
1 'polypeptide(L)'
;MHKSLPLVLVIFLSSYLTSRSQHLQGVAMGNYSGINSLYHNPAFVSDSRYSVYITGVGTQFYTANNHVRYDAPYSFLSLITNTVSDEYKNEKGVLQFPRSYLKEKLNGNQKYMNAGGDTRLPSIMFQLFKGKVGVGVSTRVRYILNASGITEPLARLISKTTRLEELQGPVFENQSGQLHLNGVGEVAFTLGGVIMDDETDFLKVGITVKRLIGLYNAHAIIDNSSYNILPDPTWANKRQFINVNQINVKYGLTRDEGFENIKPTPAWLFGGAPPGSGWGFDLGAVYEYRPDVQKFTYSEKGIRQRDASKNKYLYRVSVSLTDIGRVRFKNPAYILQQEVHTQNKRLLFDDFQKMGGSEGAFLAVNKSLDVSGSLAPDFRSVLPMAFQASVDYNIKPKVYVSGLWVQNLISQNAFGMKAESVIAVTPRYEHKWYEISVPVTLMNRYRSPAIGLAGRAGPLWIGTDHLTGLLNIGNPKAFNIYFGISAGLFRRPPESQNQCWPPQDSWIRRIFSKR
;
A
#
# COMPACT_ATOMS: atom_id res chain seq x y z
N MET A 1 31.32 8.92 11.58
CA MET A 1 30.63 9.81 10.64
C MET A 1 29.99 9.02 9.48
N HIS A 2 29.13 8.04 9.67
CA HIS A 2 28.52 7.27 8.56
C HIS A 2 27.17 6.61 8.96
N LYS A 3 26.35 7.21 9.85
CA LYS A 3 25.07 6.61 10.26
C LYS A 3 23.83 7.21 9.58
N SER A 4 23.93 8.32 8.87
CA SER A 4 22.81 8.94 8.16
C SER A 4 22.70 8.57 6.68
N LEU A 5 23.73 7.94 6.11
CA LEU A 5 23.74 7.50 4.70
C LEU A 5 22.71 6.39 4.38
N PRO A 6 22.42 5.41 5.27
CA PRO A 6 21.46 4.36 4.93
C PRO A 6 20.00 4.85 4.88
N LEU A 7 19.60 5.84 5.68
CA LEU A 7 18.21 6.32 5.65
C LEU A 7 17.93 7.17 4.41
N VAL A 8 18.86 8.03 4.03
CA VAL A 8 18.80 8.80 2.77
C VAL A 8 18.95 7.84 1.57
N LEU A 9 19.79 6.83 1.66
CA LEU A 9 19.94 5.80 0.62
C LEU A 9 18.68 4.91 0.53
N VAL A 10 18.02 4.57 1.64
CA VAL A 10 16.75 3.83 1.65
C VAL A 10 15.61 4.71 1.12
N ILE A 11 15.54 5.99 1.44
CA ILE A 11 14.60 6.93 0.84
C ILE A 11 14.96 7.16 -0.64
N PHE A 12 16.22 7.27 -1.00
CA PHE A 12 16.67 7.36 -2.40
C PHE A 12 16.50 6.03 -3.14
N LEU A 13 16.80 4.89 -2.58
CA LEU A 13 16.55 3.58 -3.19
C LEU A 13 15.05 3.29 -3.29
N SER A 14 14.23 3.69 -2.32
CA SER A 14 12.78 3.65 -2.45
C SER A 14 12.26 4.63 -3.51
N SER A 15 12.97 5.72 -3.81
CA SER A 15 12.61 6.67 -4.86
C SER A 15 12.87 6.16 -6.30
N TYR A 16 13.56 5.05 -6.46
CA TYR A 16 13.94 4.52 -7.77
C TYR A 16 13.13 3.33 -8.26
N LEU A 17 12.19 2.85 -7.48
CA LEU A 17 11.42 1.65 -7.78
C LEU A 17 9.99 1.99 -8.17
N THR A 18 9.53 1.43 -9.26
CA THR A 18 8.33 1.88 -9.95
C THR A 18 7.26 0.81 -10.06
N SER A 19 6.29 0.77 -9.18
CA SER A 19 5.02 0.09 -9.38
C SER A 19 3.93 0.50 -8.39
N ARG A 20 2.69 0.33 -8.82
CA ARG A 20 1.49 0.58 -8.02
C ARG A 20 0.71 -0.71 -7.88
N SER A 21 0.68 -1.28 -6.68
CA SER A 21 -0.35 -2.22 -6.26
C SER A 21 -0.59 -2.06 -4.77
N GLN A 22 -1.82 -1.78 -4.39
CA GLN A 22 -2.26 -1.71 -2.99
C GLN A 22 -3.13 -2.91 -2.63
N HIS A 23 -3.29 -3.90 -3.54
CA HIS A 23 -4.46 -4.75 -3.48
C HIS A 23 -4.19 -6.25 -3.31
N LEU A 24 -2.93 -6.74 -3.22
CA LEU A 24 -2.64 -8.19 -3.12
C LEU A 24 -3.50 -9.03 -4.08
N GLN A 25 -3.57 -8.64 -5.36
CA GLN A 25 -4.56 -9.14 -6.31
C GLN A 25 -4.53 -10.66 -6.45
N GLY A 26 -3.34 -11.24 -6.35
CA GLY A 26 -3.17 -12.67 -6.44
C GLY A 26 -3.60 -13.46 -5.19
N VAL A 27 -3.84 -12.82 -4.03
CA VAL A 27 -4.15 -13.52 -2.76
C VAL A 27 -5.50 -13.10 -2.20
N ALA A 28 -5.90 -11.83 -2.37
CA ALA A 28 -7.02 -11.27 -1.63
C ALA A 28 -8.40 -11.67 -2.16
N MET A 29 -8.50 -12.10 -3.44
CA MET A 29 -9.77 -12.44 -4.10
C MET A 29 -10.17 -13.91 -3.93
N GLY A 30 -9.27 -14.77 -3.42
CA GLY A 30 -9.50 -16.21 -3.23
C GLY A 30 -10.51 -16.54 -2.14
N ASN A 31 -11.07 -17.74 -2.19
CA ASN A 31 -12.00 -18.24 -1.18
C ASN A 31 -11.31 -18.57 0.17
N TYR A 32 -9.99 -18.58 0.18
CA TYR A 32 -9.14 -18.84 1.34
C TYR A 32 -8.31 -17.62 1.79
N SER A 33 -8.64 -16.44 1.31
CA SER A 33 -7.94 -15.18 1.62
C SER A 33 -8.15 -14.68 3.06
N GLY A 34 -9.22 -15.12 3.73
CA GLY A 34 -9.51 -14.74 5.11
C GLY A 34 -9.56 -13.22 5.30
N ILE A 35 -8.82 -12.70 6.30
CA ILE A 35 -8.76 -11.26 6.60
C ILE A 35 -8.24 -10.43 5.41
N ASN A 36 -7.43 -11.01 4.52
CA ASN A 36 -6.90 -10.27 3.39
C ASN A 36 -7.99 -9.76 2.43
N SER A 37 -9.14 -10.45 2.35
CA SER A 37 -10.26 -10.01 1.53
C SER A 37 -11.05 -8.84 2.13
N LEU A 38 -10.96 -8.61 3.44
CA LEU A 38 -11.69 -7.52 4.12
C LEU A 38 -11.24 -6.14 3.65
N TYR A 39 -9.98 -6.02 3.23
CA TYR A 39 -9.44 -4.77 2.68
C TYR A 39 -9.98 -4.44 1.27
N HIS A 40 -10.61 -5.42 0.62
CA HIS A 40 -11.34 -5.22 -0.63
C HIS A 40 -12.83 -5.01 -0.40
N ASN A 41 -13.43 -5.84 0.44
CA ASN A 41 -14.86 -5.75 0.70
C ASN A 41 -15.17 -6.31 2.10
N PRO A 42 -15.71 -5.50 3.02
CA PRO A 42 -16.01 -5.94 4.38
C PRO A 42 -17.06 -7.07 4.46
N ALA A 43 -17.92 -7.25 3.45
CA ALA A 43 -18.90 -8.33 3.42
C ALA A 43 -18.27 -9.73 3.36
N PHE A 44 -16.99 -9.85 2.99
CA PHE A 44 -16.28 -11.14 3.02
C PHE A 44 -16.01 -11.66 4.44
N VAL A 45 -16.25 -10.87 5.47
CA VAL A 45 -16.14 -11.32 6.86
C VAL A 45 -17.16 -12.43 7.18
N SER A 46 -18.35 -12.42 6.57
CA SER A 46 -19.39 -13.46 6.76
C SER A 46 -19.30 -14.57 5.70
N ASP A 47 -19.85 -15.74 6.02
CA ASP A 47 -19.81 -16.99 5.21
C ASP A 47 -18.39 -17.35 4.72
N SER A 48 -17.40 -17.18 5.61
CA SER A 48 -16.02 -17.58 5.34
C SER A 48 -15.85 -19.11 5.41
N ARG A 49 -14.82 -19.65 4.72
CA ARG A 49 -14.41 -21.06 4.83
C ARG A 49 -13.79 -21.41 6.18
N TYR A 50 -13.40 -20.39 6.94
CA TYR A 50 -12.82 -20.54 8.26
C TYR A 50 -13.85 -20.22 9.34
N SER A 51 -13.87 -20.99 10.42
CA SER A 51 -14.58 -20.62 11.65
C SER A 51 -13.84 -19.51 12.39
N VAL A 52 -12.52 -19.61 12.42
CA VAL A 52 -11.60 -18.59 12.95
C VAL A 52 -10.43 -18.46 11.98
N TYR A 53 -10.01 -17.24 11.71
CA TYR A 53 -8.83 -16.94 10.90
C TYR A 53 -8.00 -15.86 11.56
N ILE A 54 -6.70 -16.09 11.63
CA ILE A 54 -5.71 -15.19 12.25
C ILE A 54 -4.63 -14.88 11.22
N THR A 55 -4.36 -13.61 11.04
CA THR A 55 -3.15 -13.13 10.38
C THR A 55 -2.14 -12.79 11.46
N GLY A 56 -0.94 -13.37 11.39
CA GLY A 56 0.17 -13.02 12.28
C GLY A 56 0.81 -11.72 11.80
N VAL A 57 1.44 -11.77 10.66
CA VAL A 57 2.03 -10.61 9.99
C VAL A 57 1.93 -10.79 8.48
N GLY A 58 1.70 -9.70 7.78
CA GLY A 58 1.78 -9.64 6.32
C GLY A 58 2.28 -8.28 5.90
N THR A 59 3.10 -8.23 4.88
CA THR A 59 3.61 -6.95 4.38
C THR A 59 3.57 -6.91 2.88
N GLN A 60 3.43 -5.71 2.36
CA GLN A 60 3.62 -5.42 0.94
C GLN A 60 4.41 -4.13 0.77
N PHE A 61 5.19 -4.09 -0.28
CA PHE A 61 5.88 -2.91 -0.75
C PHE A 61 5.57 -2.69 -2.22
N TYR A 62 5.40 -1.44 -2.59
CA TYR A 62 5.12 -1.07 -3.97
C TYR A 62 5.70 0.32 -4.29
N THR A 63 5.97 0.54 -5.58
CA THR A 63 6.35 1.86 -6.07
C THR A 63 6.02 2.02 -7.55
N ALA A 64 5.70 3.24 -8.01
CA ALA A 64 5.40 3.60 -9.40
C ALA A 64 5.78 5.03 -9.75
N ASN A 65 6.30 5.24 -10.95
CA ASN A 65 6.50 6.58 -11.50
C ASN A 65 6.38 6.59 -13.04
N ASN A 66 6.38 7.79 -13.62
CA ASN A 66 6.47 7.98 -15.08
C ASN A 66 7.74 8.73 -15.51
N HIS A 67 8.67 8.99 -14.59
CA HIS A 67 9.85 9.81 -14.82
C HIS A 67 11.11 8.98 -15.08
N VAL A 68 11.39 7.98 -14.24
CA VAL A 68 12.62 7.20 -14.28
C VAL A 68 12.31 5.73 -14.57
N ARG A 69 13.13 5.07 -15.39
CA ARG A 69 13.13 3.63 -15.56
C ARG A 69 14.40 3.02 -14.98
N TYR A 70 14.28 1.83 -14.44
CA TYR A 70 15.39 1.04 -13.98
C TYR A 70 16.01 0.26 -15.16
N ASP A 71 17.29 0.43 -15.37
CA ASP A 71 18.05 -0.12 -16.50
C ASP A 71 19.38 -0.74 -16.01
N ALA A 72 19.36 -1.33 -14.80
CA ALA A 72 20.50 -2.06 -14.28
C ALA A 72 20.58 -3.46 -14.88
N PRO A 73 21.79 -4.07 -14.93
CA PRO A 73 21.99 -5.42 -15.47
C PRO A 73 21.47 -6.54 -14.55
N TYR A 74 21.00 -6.21 -13.38
CA TYR A 74 20.48 -7.16 -12.40
C TYR A 74 19.05 -6.81 -11.98
N SER A 75 18.30 -7.81 -11.53
CA SER A 75 16.88 -7.67 -11.18
C SER A 75 16.69 -7.13 -9.75
N PHE A 76 15.48 -6.62 -9.46
CA PHE A 76 15.10 -6.29 -8.09
C PHE A 76 15.05 -7.52 -7.19
N LEU A 77 14.67 -8.66 -7.75
CA LEU A 77 14.70 -9.92 -7.01
C LEU A 77 16.12 -10.21 -6.50
N SER A 78 17.13 -10.05 -7.36
CA SER A 78 18.54 -10.25 -6.98
C SER A 78 18.99 -9.29 -5.89
N LEU A 79 18.50 -8.03 -5.91
CA LEU A 79 18.77 -7.06 -4.85
C LEU A 79 18.18 -7.48 -3.50
N ILE A 80 16.91 -7.90 -3.50
CA ILE A 80 16.20 -8.28 -2.27
C ILE A 80 16.77 -9.57 -1.69
N THR A 81 17.17 -10.52 -2.55
CA THR A 81 17.73 -11.80 -2.14
C THR A 81 19.24 -11.78 -1.91
N ASN A 82 19.87 -10.61 -2.12
CA ASN A 82 21.33 -10.43 -2.05
C ASN A 82 22.12 -11.39 -2.97
N THR A 83 21.55 -11.74 -4.12
CA THR A 83 22.14 -12.65 -5.12
C THR A 83 22.71 -11.92 -6.34
N VAL A 84 22.98 -10.61 -6.22
CA VAL A 84 23.65 -9.84 -7.27
C VAL A 84 25.09 -10.34 -7.42
N SER A 85 25.53 -10.56 -8.67
CA SER A 85 26.88 -11.03 -9.00
C SER A 85 27.96 -10.11 -8.41
N ASP A 86 29.09 -10.69 -8.02
CA ASP A 86 30.19 -9.96 -7.39
C ASP A 86 30.85 -8.96 -8.35
N GLU A 87 30.69 -9.12 -9.66
CA GLU A 87 31.16 -8.15 -10.66
C GLU A 87 30.54 -6.74 -10.51
N TYR A 88 29.36 -6.64 -9.86
CA TYR A 88 28.68 -5.38 -9.56
C TYR A 88 28.96 -4.87 -8.14
N LYS A 89 29.83 -5.53 -7.40
CA LYS A 89 30.26 -5.13 -6.06
C LYS A 89 31.68 -4.60 -6.07
N ASN A 90 31.99 -3.70 -5.15
CA ASN A 90 33.38 -3.27 -4.95
C ASN A 90 34.17 -4.30 -4.15
N GLU A 91 35.48 -4.09 -3.96
CA GLU A 91 36.38 -4.95 -3.18
C GLU A 91 35.92 -5.22 -1.74
N LYS A 92 35.05 -4.37 -1.19
CA LYS A 92 34.44 -4.52 0.15
C LYS A 92 33.08 -5.25 0.13
N GLY A 93 32.70 -5.82 -1.02
CA GLY A 93 31.39 -6.50 -1.19
C GLY A 93 30.19 -5.56 -1.23
N VAL A 94 30.39 -4.24 -1.34
CA VAL A 94 29.31 -3.24 -1.41
C VAL A 94 28.87 -3.10 -2.85
N LEU A 95 27.56 -3.21 -3.09
CA LEU A 95 26.96 -3.06 -4.40
C LEU A 95 27.23 -1.67 -4.97
N GLN A 96 27.74 -1.64 -6.19
CA GLN A 96 27.88 -0.40 -6.96
C GLN A 96 26.60 -0.12 -7.75
N PHE A 97 26.00 1.04 -7.50
CA PHE A 97 24.80 1.48 -8.18
C PHE A 97 25.06 2.80 -8.93
N PRO A 98 25.59 2.75 -10.15
CA PRO A 98 25.83 3.94 -10.97
C PRO A 98 24.49 4.62 -11.30
N ARG A 99 24.49 5.95 -11.31
CA ARG A 99 23.29 6.74 -11.69
C ARG A 99 22.82 6.48 -13.13
N SER A 100 23.69 5.97 -14.00
CA SER A 100 23.38 5.56 -15.37
C SER A 100 22.36 4.42 -15.46
N TYR A 101 22.18 3.65 -14.38
CA TYR A 101 21.14 2.63 -14.29
C TYR A 101 19.73 3.22 -14.16
N LEU A 102 19.65 4.53 -13.98
CA LEU A 102 18.38 5.26 -13.85
C LEU A 102 18.22 6.19 -15.04
N LYS A 103 17.47 5.74 -16.03
CA LYS A 103 17.23 6.50 -17.27
C LYS A 103 15.96 7.34 -17.15
N GLU A 104 16.09 8.63 -17.43
CA GLU A 104 14.96 9.56 -17.43
C GLU A 104 14.08 9.37 -18.67
N LYS A 105 12.78 9.56 -18.48
CA LYS A 105 11.82 9.69 -19.57
C LYS A 105 11.40 11.15 -19.68
N LEU A 106 11.99 11.85 -20.62
CA LEU A 106 11.71 13.25 -20.92
C LEU A 106 10.67 13.31 -22.04
N ASN A 107 9.53 13.92 -21.79
CA ASN A 107 8.42 14.04 -22.75
C ASN A 107 7.53 15.27 -22.52
N GLY A 108 8.01 16.25 -21.73
CA GLY A 108 7.27 17.47 -21.40
C GLY A 108 6.06 17.30 -20.48
N ASN A 109 5.66 16.07 -20.19
CA ASN A 109 4.48 15.82 -19.35
C ASN A 109 4.83 15.94 -17.86
N GLN A 110 3.83 16.32 -17.06
CA GLN A 110 3.93 16.27 -15.60
C GLN A 110 4.32 14.88 -15.11
N LYS A 111 5.20 14.88 -14.13
CA LYS A 111 5.70 13.67 -13.50
C LYS A 111 4.90 13.34 -12.25
N TYR A 112 4.85 12.05 -11.96
CA TYR A 112 4.28 11.54 -10.72
C TYR A 112 5.12 10.38 -10.21
N MET A 113 5.04 10.17 -8.91
CA MET A 113 5.57 9.01 -8.22
C MET A 113 4.61 8.61 -7.11
N ASN A 114 4.38 7.32 -6.98
CA ASN A 114 3.74 6.75 -5.81
C ASN A 114 4.58 5.59 -5.32
N ALA A 115 4.79 5.56 -4.03
CA ALA A 115 5.49 4.48 -3.36
C ALA A 115 4.80 4.23 -2.03
N GLY A 116 4.97 3.07 -1.48
CA GLY A 116 4.45 2.79 -0.16
C GLY A 116 4.53 1.33 0.22
N GLY A 117 3.96 1.07 1.36
CA GLY A 117 3.80 -0.26 1.89
C GLY A 117 2.69 -0.30 2.92
N ASP A 118 2.16 -1.48 3.15
CA ASP A 118 1.36 -1.73 4.32
C ASP A 118 1.89 -2.98 5.04
N THR A 119 1.95 -2.88 6.35
CA THR A 119 2.25 -3.98 7.23
C THR A 119 1.01 -4.30 8.03
N ARG A 120 0.43 -5.46 7.76
CA ARG A 120 -0.70 -6.04 8.48
C ARG A 120 -0.14 -6.70 9.72
N LEU A 121 -0.64 -6.28 10.85
CA LEU A 121 -0.25 -6.75 12.16
C LEU A 121 -1.25 -7.82 12.64
N PRO A 122 -1.07 -8.43 13.82
CA PRO A 122 -1.97 -9.45 14.32
C PRO A 122 -3.44 -9.05 14.21
N SER A 123 -4.20 -9.88 13.52
CA SER A 123 -5.59 -9.62 13.17
C SER A 123 -6.38 -10.92 13.25
N ILE A 124 -7.65 -10.84 13.64
CA ILE A 124 -8.50 -12.01 13.82
C ILE A 124 -9.89 -11.79 13.22
N MET A 125 -10.45 -12.84 12.61
CA MET A 125 -11.87 -12.89 12.28
C MET A 125 -12.48 -14.22 12.68
N PHE A 126 -13.76 -14.22 12.98
CA PHE A 126 -14.49 -15.40 13.36
C PHE A 126 -15.95 -15.34 12.90
N GLN A 127 -16.56 -16.52 12.81
CA GLN A 127 -17.92 -16.70 12.35
C GLN A 127 -18.85 -17.00 13.52
N LEU A 128 -20.00 -16.33 13.54
CA LEU A 128 -21.09 -16.57 14.49
C LEU A 128 -22.30 -17.12 13.74
N PHE A 129 -23.24 -17.70 14.49
CA PHE A 129 -24.50 -18.20 13.98
C PHE A 129 -24.37 -19.07 12.72
N LYS A 130 -23.46 -20.06 12.76
CA LYS A 130 -23.13 -20.94 11.63
C LYS A 130 -22.71 -20.18 10.36
N GLY A 131 -22.06 -18.99 10.54
CA GLY A 131 -21.52 -18.16 9.47
C GLY A 131 -22.46 -17.12 8.90
N LYS A 132 -23.68 -17.01 9.43
CA LYS A 132 -24.59 -15.94 9.05
C LYS A 132 -24.06 -14.56 9.42
N VAL A 133 -23.29 -14.47 10.51
CA VAL A 133 -22.64 -13.25 10.97
C VAL A 133 -21.13 -13.49 11.07
N GLY A 134 -20.35 -12.57 10.56
CA GLY A 134 -18.90 -12.56 10.69
C GLY A 134 -18.45 -11.30 11.42
N VAL A 135 -17.42 -11.45 12.25
CA VAL A 135 -16.79 -10.35 12.99
C VAL A 135 -15.29 -10.41 12.77
N GLY A 136 -14.66 -9.27 12.57
CA GLY A 136 -13.22 -9.15 12.39
C GLY A 136 -12.64 -7.96 13.13
N VAL A 137 -11.44 -8.14 13.70
CA VAL A 137 -10.59 -7.06 14.18
C VAL A 137 -9.29 -7.14 13.39
N SER A 138 -8.96 -6.07 12.71
CA SER A 138 -7.73 -6.00 11.93
C SER A 138 -6.91 -4.78 12.28
N THR A 139 -5.59 -4.95 12.23
CA THR A 139 -4.62 -3.89 12.52
C THR A 139 -3.61 -3.82 11.38
N ARG A 140 -3.25 -2.60 10.99
CA ARG A 140 -2.19 -2.37 10.00
C ARG A 140 -1.52 -1.00 10.17
N VAL A 141 -0.33 -0.90 9.61
CA VAL A 141 0.39 0.37 9.44
C VAL A 141 0.64 0.57 7.96
N ARG A 142 0.26 1.72 7.44
CA ARG A 142 0.48 2.11 6.04
C ARG A 142 1.43 3.28 5.94
N TYR A 143 2.34 3.22 4.97
CA TYR A 143 3.17 4.34 4.53
C TYR A 143 2.91 4.57 3.06
N ILE A 144 2.45 5.77 2.72
CA ILE A 144 2.08 6.12 1.34
C ILE A 144 2.74 7.44 0.97
N LEU A 145 3.59 7.39 -0.04
CA LEU A 145 4.17 8.52 -0.72
C LEU A 145 3.41 8.75 -2.03
N ASN A 146 2.85 9.93 -2.19
CA ASN A 146 2.25 10.37 -3.44
C ASN A 146 2.93 11.66 -3.90
N ALA A 147 3.58 11.63 -5.03
CA ALA A 147 4.08 12.80 -5.73
C ALA A 147 3.29 12.97 -7.03
N SER A 148 2.78 14.14 -7.32
CA SER A 148 1.92 14.38 -8.48
C SER A 148 2.02 15.81 -9.00
N GLY A 149 1.69 16.01 -10.28
CA GLY A 149 1.70 17.33 -10.91
C GLY A 149 3.08 17.98 -10.98
N ILE A 150 4.17 17.20 -10.82
CA ILE A 150 5.52 17.74 -10.80
C ILE A 150 5.93 18.07 -12.23
N THR A 151 6.30 19.31 -12.47
CA THR A 151 6.86 19.73 -13.76
C THR A 151 8.17 19.01 -14.06
N GLU A 152 8.46 18.72 -15.32
CA GLU A 152 9.63 17.92 -15.71
C GLU A 152 10.97 18.52 -15.23
N PRO A 153 11.23 19.86 -15.34
CA PRO A 153 12.43 20.45 -14.80
C PRO A 153 12.58 20.28 -13.28
N LEU A 154 11.48 20.45 -12.53
CA LEU A 154 11.47 20.25 -11.09
C LEU A 154 11.71 18.78 -10.72
N ALA A 155 11.14 17.83 -11.46
CA ALA A 155 11.39 16.41 -11.25
C ALA A 155 12.85 16.03 -11.52
N ARG A 156 13.47 16.62 -12.54
CA ARG A 156 14.90 16.45 -12.84
C ARG A 156 15.78 17.05 -11.74
N LEU A 157 15.45 18.23 -11.24
CA LEU A 157 16.14 18.85 -10.12
C LEU A 157 16.11 17.96 -8.87
N ILE A 158 14.96 17.38 -8.54
CA ILE A 158 14.80 16.46 -7.41
C ILE A 158 15.60 15.16 -7.61
N SER A 159 15.60 14.61 -8.82
CA SER A 159 16.22 13.29 -9.09
C SER A 159 17.73 13.35 -9.34
N LYS A 160 18.22 14.42 -9.97
CA LYS A 160 19.62 14.54 -10.41
C LYS A 160 20.41 15.61 -9.66
N THR A 161 19.73 16.47 -8.92
CA THR A 161 20.31 17.64 -8.25
C THR A 161 20.79 18.72 -9.21
N THR A 162 21.46 19.75 -8.70
CA THR A 162 21.99 20.88 -9.48
C THR A 162 23.14 20.52 -10.42
N ARG A 163 23.65 19.28 -10.40
CA ARG A 163 24.80 18.82 -11.16
C ARG A 163 24.53 18.53 -12.63
N LEU A 164 23.29 18.58 -13.08
CA LEU A 164 22.94 18.44 -14.49
C LEU A 164 23.24 19.73 -15.21
N GLU A 165 24.22 19.71 -16.13
CA GLU A 165 24.62 20.88 -16.95
C GLU A 165 23.44 21.45 -17.74
N GLU A 166 22.54 20.59 -18.23
CA GLU A 166 21.35 20.98 -18.99
C GLU A 166 20.33 21.82 -18.18
N LEU A 167 20.40 21.79 -16.86
CA LEU A 167 19.53 22.58 -15.97
C LEU A 167 20.18 23.90 -15.55
N GLN A 168 21.44 24.12 -15.90
CA GLN A 168 22.19 25.31 -15.49
C GLN A 168 21.99 26.46 -16.48
N GLY A 169 21.68 27.62 -15.94
CA GLY A 169 21.47 28.87 -16.69
C GLY A 169 20.01 29.16 -17.02
N PRO A 170 19.25 28.28 -17.69
CA PRO A 170 17.86 28.58 -18.04
C PRO A 170 16.98 28.91 -16.84
N VAL A 171 16.07 29.86 -17.04
CA VAL A 171 14.99 30.14 -16.07
C VAL A 171 13.83 29.19 -16.32
N PHE A 172 13.43 28.47 -15.29
CA PHE A 172 12.26 27.58 -15.32
C PHE A 172 11.09 28.29 -14.64
N GLU A 173 10.10 28.68 -15.42
CA GLU A 173 8.89 29.37 -14.97
C GLU A 173 7.73 28.39 -14.76
N ASN A 174 6.70 28.81 -14.01
CA ASN A 174 5.46 28.05 -13.78
C ASN A 174 5.71 26.65 -13.22
N GLN A 175 6.72 26.52 -12.35
CA GLN A 175 7.04 25.25 -11.74
C GLN A 175 6.04 24.89 -10.64
N SER A 176 5.54 23.67 -10.71
CA SER A 176 4.55 23.14 -9.76
C SER A 176 4.84 21.69 -9.41
N GLY A 177 4.28 21.26 -8.28
CA GLY A 177 4.37 19.87 -7.85
C GLY A 177 3.85 19.68 -6.43
N GLN A 178 3.36 18.49 -6.13
CA GLN A 178 2.90 18.11 -4.82
C GLN A 178 3.57 16.81 -4.37
N LEU A 179 4.03 16.81 -3.13
CA LEU A 179 4.57 15.64 -2.45
C LEU A 179 3.81 15.43 -1.14
N HIS A 180 3.31 14.23 -0.92
CA HIS A 180 2.64 13.83 0.33
C HIS A 180 3.16 12.47 0.78
N LEU A 181 3.83 12.43 1.90
CA LEU A 181 4.21 11.20 2.60
C LEU A 181 3.36 11.08 3.86
N ASN A 182 2.66 9.97 4.01
CA ASN A 182 1.80 9.72 5.15
C ASN A 182 2.11 8.35 5.77
N GLY A 183 2.26 8.33 7.09
CA GLY A 183 2.29 7.13 7.90
C GLY A 183 1.03 7.06 8.77
N VAL A 184 0.23 6.00 8.62
CA VAL A 184 -1.05 5.86 9.34
C VAL A 184 -1.17 4.46 9.93
N GLY A 185 -1.36 4.41 11.25
CA GLY A 185 -1.80 3.20 11.96
C GLY A 185 -3.33 3.09 11.93
N GLU A 186 -3.83 1.87 11.78
CA GLU A 186 -5.26 1.57 11.74
C GLU A 186 -5.59 0.42 12.67
N VAL A 187 -6.63 0.61 13.46
CA VAL A 187 -7.34 -0.45 14.19
C VAL A 187 -8.77 -0.45 13.66
N ALA A 188 -9.19 -1.57 13.07
CA ALA A 188 -10.45 -1.68 12.37
C ALA A 188 -11.31 -2.79 12.95
N PHE A 189 -12.59 -2.51 13.11
CA PHE A 189 -13.63 -3.46 13.47
C PHE A 189 -14.55 -3.67 12.26
N THR A 190 -14.70 -4.92 11.84
CA THR A 190 -15.54 -5.31 10.70
C THR A 190 -16.68 -6.18 11.19
N LEU A 191 -17.90 -5.85 10.78
CA LEU A 191 -19.11 -6.62 10.98
C LEU A 191 -19.75 -6.90 9.63
N GLY A 192 -20.18 -8.13 9.41
CA GLY A 192 -20.92 -8.50 8.20
C GLY A 192 -21.97 -9.56 8.49
N GLY A 193 -23.00 -9.57 7.67
CA GLY A 193 -24.11 -10.47 7.81
C GLY A 193 -24.68 -10.95 6.47
N VAL A 194 -25.20 -12.17 6.50
CA VAL A 194 -26.00 -12.74 5.41
C VAL A 194 -27.41 -12.20 5.54
N ILE A 195 -27.90 -11.53 4.52
CA ILE A 195 -29.24 -10.92 4.49
C ILE A 195 -30.22 -11.71 3.62
N MET A 196 -29.71 -12.51 2.67
CA MET A 196 -30.52 -13.41 1.83
C MET A 196 -29.75 -14.72 1.62
N ASP A 197 -30.41 -15.84 1.82
CA ASP A 197 -29.89 -17.21 1.58
C ASP A 197 -31.03 -18.09 1.02
N ASP A 198 -31.44 -17.76 -0.19
CA ASP A 198 -32.48 -18.48 -0.93
C ASP A 198 -31.89 -19.70 -1.66
N GLU A 199 -32.69 -20.38 -2.49
CA GLU A 199 -32.25 -21.60 -3.17
C GLU A 199 -31.08 -21.36 -4.13
N THR A 200 -31.13 -20.23 -4.88
CA THR A 200 -30.11 -19.88 -5.87
C THR A 200 -29.39 -18.58 -5.55
N ASP A 201 -30.01 -17.72 -4.77
CA ASP A 201 -29.58 -16.35 -4.55
C ASP A 201 -29.06 -16.17 -3.12
N PHE A 202 -27.88 -15.58 -3.03
CA PHE A 202 -27.25 -15.34 -1.73
C PHE A 202 -26.66 -13.94 -1.70
N LEU A 203 -27.03 -13.18 -0.68
CA LEU A 203 -26.55 -11.80 -0.51
C LEU A 203 -26.03 -11.60 0.91
N LYS A 204 -24.88 -10.99 1.01
CA LYS A 204 -24.27 -10.56 2.27
C LYS A 204 -23.74 -9.13 2.18
N VAL A 205 -23.76 -8.44 3.31
CA VAL A 205 -23.29 -7.07 3.44
C VAL A 205 -22.29 -6.96 4.58
N GLY A 206 -21.50 -5.90 4.58
CA GLY A 206 -20.53 -5.64 5.64
C GLY A 206 -20.17 -4.18 5.76
N ILE A 207 -19.74 -3.84 6.96
CA ILE A 207 -19.22 -2.52 7.31
C ILE A 207 -17.93 -2.68 8.12
N THR A 208 -16.98 -1.80 7.88
CA THR A 208 -15.78 -1.65 8.71
C THR A 208 -15.74 -0.24 9.28
N VAL A 209 -15.45 -0.12 10.57
CA VAL A 209 -15.14 1.15 11.25
C VAL A 209 -13.68 1.12 11.64
N LYS A 210 -12.94 2.18 11.29
CA LYS A 210 -11.49 2.28 11.50
C LYS A 210 -11.16 3.43 12.42
N ARG A 211 -10.41 3.18 13.49
CA ARG A 211 -9.70 4.20 14.24
C ARG A 211 -8.38 4.47 13.54
N LEU A 212 -8.15 5.71 13.15
CA LEU A 212 -6.96 6.14 12.43
C LEU A 212 -6.03 6.92 13.36
N ILE A 213 -4.75 6.62 13.29
CA ILE A 213 -3.68 7.23 14.04
C ILE A 213 -2.66 7.75 13.05
N GLY A 214 -2.57 9.08 12.91
CA GLY A 214 -1.54 9.71 12.09
C GLY A 214 -0.20 9.60 12.81
N LEU A 215 0.67 8.74 12.29
CA LEU A 215 2.00 8.50 12.84
C LEU A 215 3.01 9.50 12.29
N TYR A 216 2.95 9.73 10.99
CA TYR A 216 3.86 10.61 10.28
C TYR A 216 3.16 11.33 9.12
N ASN A 217 3.57 12.55 8.87
CA ASN A 217 3.25 13.29 7.66
C ASN A 217 4.46 14.12 7.25
N ALA A 218 4.76 14.12 5.96
CA ALA A 218 5.61 15.12 5.35
C ALA A 218 4.97 15.54 4.03
N HIS A 219 4.87 16.84 3.80
CA HIS A 219 4.28 17.36 2.58
C HIS A 219 5.01 18.59 2.07
N ALA A 220 5.00 18.76 0.77
CA ALA A 220 5.43 19.97 0.08
C ALA A 220 4.52 20.20 -1.13
N ILE A 221 3.94 21.38 -1.22
CA ILE A 221 3.11 21.80 -2.34
C ILE A 221 3.77 23.06 -2.90
N ILE A 222 4.25 22.97 -4.13
CA ILE A 222 4.88 24.07 -4.88
C ILE A 222 3.89 24.47 -5.97
N ASP A 223 3.62 25.74 -6.08
CA ASP A 223 2.71 26.28 -7.09
C ASP A 223 3.28 27.53 -7.71
N ASN A 224 3.14 27.64 -9.04
CA ASN A 224 3.57 28.79 -9.82
C ASN A 224 4.90 29.42 -9.36
N SER A 225 5.92 28.60 -9.23
CA SER A 225 7.25 29.02 -8.79
C SER A 225 8.21 29.13 -9.98
N SER A 226 9.26 29.92 -9.83
CA SER A 226 10.30 30.06 -10.85
C SER A 226 11.68 30.03 -10.23
N TYR A 227 12.61 29.34 -10.90
CA TYR A 227 13.99 29.22 -10.47
C TYR A 227 14.94 29.06 -11.64
N ASN A 228 16.22 29.33 -11.40
CA ASN A 228 17.32 28.91 -12.27
C ASN A 228 18.50 28.42 -11.44
N ILE A 229 19.39 27.66 -12.04
CA ILE A 229 20.60 27.14 -11.40
C ILE A 229 21.79 27.93 -11.91
N LEU A 230 22.49 28.57 -11.01
CA LEU A 230 23.62 29.43 -11.32
C LEU A 230 24.91 28.93 -10.67
N PRO A 231 26.10 29.19 -11.28
CA PRO A 231 27.36 28.92 -10.61
C PRO A 231 27.53 29.85 -9.41
N ASP A 232 28.08 29.33 -8.33
CA ASP A 232 28.40 30.12 -7.15
C ASP A 232 29.78 30.81 -7.36
N PRO A 233 29.82 32.13 -7.47
CA PRO A 233 31.08 32.86 -7.73
C PRO A 233 32.03 32.86 -6.52
N THR A 234 31.53 32.49 -5.33
CA THR A 234 32.33 32.53 -4.09
C THR A 234 33.14 31.25 -3.85
N TRP A 235 32.94 30.21 -4.67
CA TRP A 235 33.58 28.91 -4.50
C TRP A 235 34.43 28.53 -5.73
N ALA A 236 35.71 28.31 -5.53
CA ALA A 236 36.65 27.90 -6.57
C ALA A 236 36.33 26.56 -7.27
N ASN A 237 35.43 25.73 -6.69
CA ASN A 237 35.16 24.36 -7.13
C ASN A 237 33.84 24.21 -7.94
N LYS A 238 33.44 25.21 -8.72
CA LYS A 238 32.23 25.14 -9.58
C LYS A 238 30.97 24.66 -8.88
N ARG A 239 30.75 25.04 -7.63
CA ARG A 239 29.49 24.79 -6.94
C ARG A 239 28.37 25.59 -7.56
N GLN A 240 27.16 25.07 -7.51
CA GLN A 240 25.97 25.73 -8.00
C GLN A 240 25.00 25.99 -6.84
N PHE A 241 24.21 27.02 -7.00
CA PHE A 241 23.08 27.30 -6.14
C PHE A 241 21.77 27.40 -6.94
N ILE A 242 20.66 27.19 -6.30
CA ILE A 242 19.34 27.43 -6.89
C ILE A 242 18.98 28.88 -6.57
N ASN A 243 18.91 29.71 -7.61
CA ASN A 243 18.37 31.05 -7.51
C ASN A 243 16.86 30.97 -7.66
N VAL A 244 16.12 31.25 -6.60
CA VAL A 244 14.67 31.25 -6.57
C VAL A 244 14.19 32.64 -6.93
N ASN A 245 13.71 32.83 -8.16
CA ASN A 245 13.15 34.10 -8.59
C ASN A 245 11.81 34.39 -7.88
N GLN A 246 10.95 33.36 -7.77
CA GLN A 246 9.70 33.37 -7.04
C GLN A 246 9.40 31.97 -6.52
N ILE A 247 8.97 31.86 -5.27
CA ILE A 247 8.47 30.61 -4.70
C ILE A 247 7.17 30.80 -3.96
N ASN A 248 6.20 29.94 -4.29
CA ASN A 248 4.98 29.75 -3.54
C ASN A 248 4.97 28.30 -3.07
N VAL A 249 5.23 28.09 -1.79
CA VAL A 249 5.36 26.76 -1.23
C VAL A 249 4.66 26.64 0.12
N LYS A 250 3.92 25.55 0.27
CA LYS A 250 3.38 25.10 1.54
C LYS A 250 4.03 23.76 1.89
N TYR A 251 4.65 23.69 3.06
CA TYR A 251 5.33 22.48 3.50
C TYR A 251 5.15 22.25 4.99
N GLY A 252 5.27 21.00 5.38
CA GLY A 252 5.19 20.62 6.77
C GLY A 252 5.61 19.18 6.97
N LEU A 253 5.93 18.85 8.22
CA LEU A 253 6.34 17.50 8.58
C LEU A 253 6.10 17.21 10.05
N THR A 254 6.12 15.91 10.37
CA THR A 254 6.09 15.42 11.75
C THR A 254 7.51 15.43 12.32
N ARG A 255 7.68 15.93 13.53
CA ARG A 255 8.94 15.88 14.29
C ARG A 255 9.31 14.44 14.64
N ASP A 256 10.59 14.16 14.83
CA ASP A 256 11.09 12.83 15.17
C ASP A 256 10.52 12.32 16.49
N GLU A 257 10.31 13.19 17.48
CA GLU A 257 9.66 12.90 18.76
C GLU A 257 8.24 12.33 18.62
N GLY A 258 7.54 12.62 17.53
CA GLY A 258 6.24 12.03 17.22
C GLY A 258 6.30 10.51 17.02
N PHE A 259 7.47 9.97 16.63
CA PHE A 259 7.72 8.54 16.53
C PHE A 259 8.15 7.90 17.84
N GLU A 260 8.98 8.58 18.61
CA GLU A 260 9.53 8.08 19.88
C GLU A 260 8.44 7.89 20.95
N ASN A 261 7.39 8.69 20.89
CA ASN A 261 6.26 8.68 21.83
C ASN A 261 5.09 7.77 21.43
N ILE A 262 5.25 6.89 20.43
CA ILE A 262 4.23 5.92 20.05
C ILE A 262 4.12 4.84 21.13
N LYS A 263 2.96 4.79 21.81
CA LYS A 263 2.62 3.78 22.83
C LYS A 263 1.41 2.97 22.34
N PRO A 264 1.58 1.76 21.77
CA PRO A 264 0.48 0.99 21.20
C PRO A 264 -0.40 0.32 22.28
N THR A 265 -0.80 1.09 23.29
CA THR A 265 -1.75 0.65 24.33
C THR A 265 -3.17 1.06 23.94
N PRO A 266 -4.22 0.32 24.37
CA PRO A 266 -5.61 0.72 24.12
C PRO A 266 -5.91 2.14 24.60
N ALA A 267 -5.42 2.55 25.77
CA ALA A 267 -5.59 3.90 26.29
C ALA A 267 -4.99 4.96 25.38
N TRP A 268 -3.79 4.71 24.83
CA TRP A 268 -3.16 5.63 23.90
C TRP A 268 -3.85 5.65 22.53
N LEU A 269 -4.30 4.48 22.02
CA LEU A 269 -4.98 4.36 20.73
C LEU A 269 -6.31 5.15 20.70
N PHE A 270 -7.03 5.22 21.81
CA PHE A 270 -8.34 5.87 21.88
C PHE A 270 -8.34 7.21 22.62
N GLY A 271 -7.40 7.46 23.52
CA GLY A 271 -7.33 8.67 24.35
C GLY A 271 -5.99 9.40 24.32
N GLY A 272 -4.95 8.87 23.64
CA GLY A 272 -3.66 9.52 23.49
C GLY A 272 -3.69 10.72 22.56
N ALA A 273 -2.61 11.47 22.53
CA ALA A 273 -2.41 12.64 21.68
C ALA A 273 -1.38 12.35 20.57
N PRO A 274 -1.69 11.51 19.58
CA PRO A 274 -0.80 11.26 18.44
C PRO A 274 -0.65 12.54 17.59
N PRO A 275 0.33 12.59 16.68
CA PRO A 275 0.49 13.68 15.73
C PRO A 275 -0.79 13.97 14.92
N GLY A 276 -1.49 12.92 14.52
CA GLY A 276 -2.78 13.01 13.84
C GLY A 276 -3.77 11.95 14.30
N SER A 277 -5.05 12.21 14.11
CA SER A 277 -6.11 11.26 14.45
C SER A 277 -7.32 11.40 13.54
N GLY A 278 -8.09 10.32 13.42
CA GLY A 278 -9.29 10.32 12.57
C GLY A 278 -10.10 9.04 12.66
N TRP A 279 -11.12 8.99 11.83
CA TRP A 279 -11.96 7.82 11.63
C TRP A 279 -12.09 7.52 10.14
N GLY A 280 -12.25 6.25 9.84
CA GLY A 280 -12.49 5.76 8.50
C GLY A 280 -13.56 4.68 8.47
N PHE A 281 -14.14 4.47 7.28
CA PHE A 281 -15.23 3.52 7.09
C PHE A 281 -15.04 2.78 5.77
N ASP A 282 -15.47 1.51 5.74
CA ASP A 282 -15.66 0.76 4.51
C ASP A 282 -17.08 0.18 4.51
N LEU A 283 -17.68 0.12 3.32
CA LEU A 283 -18.99 -0.46 3.07
C LEU A 283 -18.86 -1.47 1.93
N GLY A 284 -19.63 -2.57 2.01
CA GLY A 284 -19.60 -3.53 0.94
C GLY A 284 -20.76 -4.49 0.92
N ALA A 285 -21.01 -5.01 -0.29
CA ALA A 285 -22.00 -6.03 -0.55
C ALA A 285 -21.42 -7.10 -1.48
N VAL A 286 -21.89 -8.34 -1.32
CA VAL A 286 -21.49 -9.49 -2.12
C VAL A 286 -22.71 -10.31 -2.44
N TYR A 287 -22.98 -10.48 -3.73
CA TYR A 287 -24.00 -11.37 -4.26
C TYR A 287 -23.37 -12.62 -4.84
N GLU A 288 -23.95 -13.77 -4.60
CA GLU A 288 -23.53 -15.06 -5.17
C GLU A 288 -24.72 -15.77 -5.80
N TYR A 289 -24.55 -16.21 -7.06
CA TYR A 289 -25.49 -17.11 -7.72
C TYR A 289 -25.06 -18.56 -7.49
N ARG A 290 -25.95 -19.36 -6.87
CA ARG A 290 -25.67 -20.71 -6.37
C ARG A 290 -26.62 -21.75 -6.97
N PRO A 291 -26.60 -22.01 -8.31
CA PRO A 291 -27.61 -22.87 -8.98
C PRO A 291 -27.63 -24.29 -8.46
N ASP A 292 -26.51 -24.81 -8.00
CA ASP A 292 -26.35 -26.19 -7.51
C ASP A 292 -26.35 -26.31 -5.99
N VAL A 293 -26.91 -25.34 -5.27
CA VAL A 293 -26.83 -25.29 -3.79
C VAL A 293 -27.40 -26.53 -3.11
N GLN A 294 -28.34 -27.22 -3.76
CA GLN A 294 -28.91 -28.47 -3.27
C GLN A 294 -27.83 -29.56 -3.06
N LYS A 295 -26.81 -29.62 -3.91
CA LYS A 295 -25.68 -30.57 -3.79
C LYS A 295 -24.83 -30.34 -2.53
N PHE A 296 -24.94 -29.16 -1.94
CA PHE A 296 -24.20 -28.74 -0.76
C PHE A 296 -25.13 -28.55 0.46
N THR A 297 -26.36 -29.04 0.38
CA THR A 297 -27.36 -28.93 1.46
C THR A 297 -27.49 -30.27 2.17
N TYR A 298 -27.53 -30.24 3.48
CA TYR A 298 -27.76 -31.40 4.32
C TYR A 298 -28.76 -31.05 5.42
N SER A 299 -29.35 -32.07 6.02
CA SER A 299 -30.26 -31.92 7.18
C SER A 299 -29.51 -32.27 8.47
N GLU A 300 -29.55 -31.38 9.44
CA GLU A 300 -29.01 -31.59 10.77
C GLU A 300 -30.13 -31.33 11.79
N LYS A 301 -30.55 -32.35 12.52
CA LYS A 301 -31.68 -32.28 13.49
C LYS A 301 -32.95 -31.66 12.88
N GLY A 302 -33.29 -32.07 11.64
CA GLY A 302 -34.46 -31.56 10.92
C GLY A 302 -34.34 -30.17 10.32
N ILE A 303 -33.20 -29.48 10.52
CA ILE A 303 -32.94 -28.15 9.97
C ILE A 303 -32.03 -28.26 8.75
N ARG A 304 -32.45 -27.69 7.61
CA ARG A 304 -31.63 -27.62 6.42
C ARG A 304 -30.43 -26.69 6.66
N GLN A 305 -29.22 -27.18 6.34
CA GLN A 305 -27.96 -26.50 6.51
C GLN A 305 -27.17 -26.51 5.20
N ARG A 306 -26.35 -25.48 4.99
CA ARG A 306 -25.44 -25.42 3.84
C ARG A 306 -24.02 -25.86 4.25
N ASP A 307 -23.39 -26.73 3.45
CA ASP A 307 -22.00 -27.13 3.70
C ASP A 307 -21.07 -25.91 3.58
N ALA A 308 -20.60 -25.44 4.71
CA ALA A 308 -19.73 -24.27 4.79
C ALA A 308 -18.28 -24.54 4.37
N SER A 309 -17.88 -25.82 4.22
CA SER A 309 -16.54 -26.20 3.78
C SER A 309 -16.35 -26.11 2.27
N LYS A 310 -17.45 -25.97 1.51
CA LYS A 310 -17.46 -25.98 0.04
C LYS A 310 -17.76 -24.61 -0.54
N ASN A 311 -17.22 -24.37 -1.72
CA ASN A 311 -17.67 -23.26 -2.56
C ASN A 311 -19.00 -23.64 -3.22
N LYS A 312 -19.97 -22.72 -3.20
CA LYS A 312 -21.35 -22.99 -3.65
C LYS A 312 -21.75 -22.14 -4.86
N TYR A 313 -21.04 -21.05 -5.14
CA TYR A 313 -21.39 -20.16 -6.24
C TYR A 313 -20.84 -20.64 -7.60
N LEU A 314 -21.61 -20.38 -8.64
CA LEU A 314 -21.16 -20.40 -10.01
C LEU A 314 -20.43 -19.08 -10.33
N TYR A 315 -21.06 -17.95 -9.96
CA TYR A 315 -20.40 -16.66 -9.98
C TYR A 315 -20.73 -15.83 -8.72
N ARG A 316 -19.85 -14.92 -8.41
CA ARG A 316 -19.93 -14.00 -7.27
C ARG A 316 -19.61 -12.60 -7.75
N VAL A 317 -20.48 -11.64 -7.47
CA VAL A 317 -20.29 -10.21 -7.75
C VAL A 317 -20.11 -9.48 -6.43
N SER A 318 -19.16 -8.57 -6.37
CA SER A 318 -18.96 -7.76 -5.17
C SER A 318 -18.79 -6.28 -5.53
N VAL A 319 -19.31 -5.42 -4.67
CA VAL A 319 -19.12 -3.97 -4.74
C VAL A 319 -18.78 -3.42 -3.37
N SER A 320 -17.87 -2.44 -3.31
CA SER A 320 -17.50 -1.79 -2.06
C SER A 320 -17.02 -0.36 -2.26
N LEU A 321 -17.16 0.43 -1.21
CA LEU A 321 -16.49 1.71 -1.01
C LEU A 321 -15.57 1.57 0.18
N THR A 322 -14.28 1.77 -0.03
CA THR A 322 -13.25 1.58 0.99
C THR A 322 -12.50 2.87 1.29
N ASP A 323 -11.97 2.96 2.50
CA ASP A 323 -11.15 4.08 2.97
C ASP A 323 -11.88 5.45 2.91
N ILE A 324 -13.15 5.47 3.26
CA ILE A 324 -13.92 6.72 3.43
C ILE A 324 -13.46 7.37 4.74
N GLY A 325 -12.73 8.49 4.67
CA GLY A 325 -12.26 9.17 5.88
C GLY A 325 -11.06 10.06 5.69
N ARG A 326 -10.57 10.55 6.82
CA ARG A 326 -9.40 11.45 6.86
C ARG A 326 -8.71 11.43 8.21
N VAL A 327 -7.43 11.76 8.22
CA VAL A 327 -6.62 12.00 9.43
C VAL A 327 -6.40 13.50 9.57
N ARG A 328 -6.71 14.07 10.72
CA ARG A 328 -6.43 15.47 11.03
C ARG A 328 -5.16 15.58 11.86
N PHE A 329 -4.22 16.35 11.37
CA PHE A 329 -2.96 16.67 12.00
C PHE A 329 -3.08 18.08 12.60
N LYS A 330 -3.10 18.19 13.92
CA LYS A 330 -3.31 19.45 14.63
C LYS A 330 -2.47 19.62 15.91
N ASN A 331 -1.65 18.61 16.26
CA ASN A 331 -0.87 18.67 17.49
C ASN A 331 0.44 19.44 17.26
N PRO A 332 0.57 20.68 17.76
CA PRO A 332 1.75 21.50 17.52
C PRO A 332 3.02 20.98 18.20
N ALA A 333 2.89 20.07 19.18
CA ALA A 333 4.06 19.42 19.77
C ALA A 333 4.81 18.53 18.78
N TYR A 334 4.09 17.98 17.79
CA TYR A 334 4.66 17.00 16.85
C TYR A 334 4.64 17.44 15.39
N ILE A 335 3.96 18.54 15.06
CA ILE A 335 3.80 18.96 13.66
C ILE A 335 4.39 20.35 13.46
N LEU A 336 5.24 20.45 12.44
CA LEU A 336 5.74 21.71 11.89
C LEU A 336 5.07 21.98 10.56
N GLN A 337 4.65 23.22 10.33
CA GLN A 337 4.04 23.65 9.07
C GLN A 337 4.44 25.09 8.74
N GLN A 338 4.65 25.38 7.47
CA GLN A 338 4.93 26.72 6.96
C GLN A 338 4.28 26.91 5.60
N GLU A 339 3.96 28.16 5.29
CA GLU A 339 3.51 28.61 3.98
C GLU A 339 4.28 29.86 3.63
N VAL A 340 4.94 29.87 2.48
CA VAL A 340 5.90 30.89 2.10
C VAL A 340 5.60 31.40 0.69
N HIS A 341 5.50 32.71 0.59
CA HIS A 341 5.42 33.44 -0.66
C HIS A 341 6.59 34.45 -0.67
N THR A 342 7.67 34.15 -1.39
CA THR A 342 8.86 35.01 -1.39
C THR A 342 9.53 35.02 -2.76
N GLN A 343 10.44 35.96 -2.95
CA GLN A 343 11.21 36.18 -4.19
C GLN A 343 12.68 36.38 -3.88
N ASN A 344 13.53 36.20 -4.93
CA ASN A 344 14.94 36.51 -4.90
C ASN A 344 15.71 35.86 -3.73
N LYS A 345 15.50 34.54 -3.52
CA LYS A 345 16.21 33.77 -2.50
C LYS A 345 17.25 32.85 -3.13
N ARG A 346 18.28 32.55 -2.37
CA ARG A 346 19.34 31.61 -2.78
C ARG A 346 19.28 30.37 -1.89
N LEU A 347 19.11 29.20 -2.53
CA LEU A 347 19.20 27.92 -1.84
C LEU A 347 20.59 27.33 -2.07
N LEU A 348 21.39 27.32 -1.01
CA LEU A 348 22.75 26.77 -1.05
C LEU A 348 22.70 25.29 -0.65
N PHE A 349 23.44 24.46 -1.37
CA PHE A 349 23.52 23.02 -1.07
C PHE A 349 24.04 22.75 0.36
N ASP A 350 24.92 23.60 0.85
CA ASP A 350 25.50 23.46 2.20
C ASP A 350 24.49 23.64 3.33
N ASP A 351 23.41 24.40 3.12
CA ASP A 351 22.34 24.57 4.09
C ASP A 351 21.61 23.24 4.35
N PHE A 352 21.65 22.32 3.37
CA PHE A 352 21.00 21.01 3.44
C PHE A 352 21.93 19.85 3.80
N GLN A 353 23.26 20.07 3.93
CA GLN A 353 24.21 19.00 4.25
C GLN A 353 24.18 18.55 5.73
N LYS A 354 23.78 19.43 6.62
CA LYS A 354 23.82 19.21 8.09
C LYS A 354 22.43 19.00 8.69
N MET A 355 21.47 18.53 7.90
CA MET A 355 20.14 18.26 8.40
C MET A 355 20.16 17.07 9.37
N GLY A 356 19.86 17.32 10.63
CA GLY A 356 19.63 16.32 11.65
C GLY A 356 18.14 16.00 11.77
N GLY A 357 17.69 14.88 11.19
CA GLY A 357 16.29 14.46 11.27
C GLY A 357 15.30 15.34 10.49
N SER A 358 14.01 15.14 10.74
CA SER A 358 12.95 15.85 10.04
C SER A 358 12.85 17.33 10.46
N GLU A 359 13.07 17.63 11.71
CA GLU A 359 13.07 19.01 12.21
C GLU A 359 14.23 19.83 11.62
N GLY A 360 15.43 19.22 11.54
CA GLY A 360 16.57 19.86 10.91
C GLY A 360 16.34 20.21 9.43
N ALA A 361 15.61 19.35 8.71
CA ALA A 361 15.20 19.63 7.32
C ALA A 361 14.25 20.83 7.25
N PHE A 362 13.27 20.93 8.13
CA PHE A 362 12.34 22.05 8.20
C PHE A 362 13.06 23.37 8.49
N LEU A 363 13.97 23.36 9.48
CA LEU A 363 14.77 24.54 9.84
C LEU A 363 15.72 24.98 8.73
N ALA A 364 16.32 24.03 7.98
CA ALA A 364 17.17 24.34 6.84
C ALA A 364 16.38 25.04 5.72
N VAL A 365 15.18 24.58 5.41
CA VAL A 365 14.30 25.23 4.44
C VAL A 365 13.90 26.62 4.91
N ASN A 366 13.46 26.76 6.17
CA ASN A 366 13.10 28.04 6.76
C ASN A 366 14.25 29.05 6.67
N LYS A 367 15.44 28.64 7.07
CA LYS A 367 16.66 29.47 6.98
C LYS A 367 16.95 29.91 5.56
N SER A 368 16.90 28.99 4.60
CA SER A 368 17.20 29.28 3.19
C SER A 368 16.15 30.20 2.54
N LEU A 369 14.93 30.18 3.03
CA LEU A 369 13.84 31.06 2.55
C LEU A 369 13.70 32.33 3.41
N ASP A 370 14.53 32.50 4.44
CA ASP A 370 14.51 33.63 5.38
C ASP A 370 13.14 33.77 6.08
N VAL A 371 12.66 32.66 6.61
CA VAL A 371 11.40 32.56 7.32
C VAL A 371 11.65 32.04 8.72
N SER A 372 10.94 32.55 9.70
CA SER A 372 11.07 32.14 11.11
C SER A 372 9.78 31.47 11.61
N GLY A 373 9.96 30.59 12.60
CA GLY A 373 8.85 29.96 13.32
C GLY A 373 8.17 28.82 12.56
N SER A 374 6.98 28.49 13.01
CA SER A 374 6.08 27.49 12.41
C SER A 374 4.64 27.98 12.60
N LEU A 375 3.81 27.84 11.59
CA LEU A 375 2.39 28.10 11.69
C LEU A 375 1.71 27.04 12.58
N ALA A 376 0.60 27.40 13.19
CA ALA A 376 -0.22 26.42 13.90
C ALA A 376 -0.74 25.37 12.92
N PRO A 377 -0.44 24.07 13.14
CA PRO A 377 -0.84 23.04 12.19
C PRO A 377 -2.35 22.76 12.31
N ASP A 378 -3.05 22.81 11.21
CA ASP A 378 -4.42 22.29 11.08
C ASP A 378 -4.66 21.86 9.65
N PHE A 379 -4.26 20.65 9.34
CA PHE A 379 -4.52 20.10 8.00
C PHE A 379 -5.09 18.69 8.07
N ARG A 380 -5.75 18.29 6.99
CA ARG A 380 -6.45 17.03 6.90
C ARG A 380 -5.91 16.23 5.73
N SER A 381 -5.33 15.08 6.01
CA SER A 381 -4.90 14.11 5.00
C SER A 381 -6.03 13.14 4.73
N VAL A 382 -6.56 13.13 3.49
CA VAL A 382 -7.61 12.19 3.09
C VAL A 382 -7.06 10.77 2.98
N LEU A 383 -7.89 9.77 3.32
CA LEU A 383 -7.60 8.37 3.04
C LEU A 383 -7.72 8.08 1.53
N PRO A 384 -7.09 7.02 1.03
CA PRO A 384 -7.13 6.66 -0.39
C PRO A 384 -8.48 6.01 -0.77
N MET A 385 -9.57 6.79 -0.69
CA MET A 385 -10.92 6.34 -0.96
C MET A 385 -11.06 5.76 -2.37
N ALA A 386 -11.57 4.55 -2.45
CA ALA A 386 -11.76 3.84 -3.71
C ALA A 386 -13.13 3.14 -3.79
N PHE A 387 -13.71 3.16 -4.98
CA PHE A 387 -14.75 2.23 -5.37
C PHE A 387 -14.09 0.94 -5.88
N GLN A 388 -14.59 -0.20 -5.45
CA GLN A 388 -14.13 -1.50 -5.92
C GLN A 388 -15.31 -2.35 -6.37
N ALA A 389 -15.17 -2.99 -7.52
CA ALA A 389 -16.12 -3.96 -8.05
C ALA A 389 -15.36 -5.21 -8.50
N SER A 390 -15.91 -6.37 -8.25
CA SER A 390 -15.32 -7.62 -8.72
C SER A 390 -16.37 -8.63 -9.16
N VAL A 391 -15.97 -9.46 -10.10
CA VAL A 391 -16.72 -10.65 -10.52
C VAL A 391 -15.79 -11.85 -10.40
N ASP A 392 -16.28 -12.91 -9.79
CA ASP A 392 -15.55 -14.15 -9.63
C ASP A 392 -16.35 -15.31 -10.20
N TYR A 393 -15.78 -16.04 -11.16
CA TYR A 393 -16.44 -17.12 -11.88
C TYR A 393 -15.76 -18.46 -11.62
N ASN A 394 -16.54 -19.46 -11.24
CA ASN A 394 -16.10 -20.84 -11.06
C ASN A 394 -16.20 -21.60 -12.38
N ILE A 395 -15.10 -21.75 -13.12
CA ILE A 395 -15.06 -22.44 -14.42
C ILE A 395 -15.30 -23.94 -14.23
N LYS A 396 -14.64 -24.52 -13.25
CA LYS A 396 -14.75 -25.92 -12.83
C LYS A 396 -14.24 -26.07 -11.40
N PRO A 397 -14.52 -27.18 -10.71
CA PRO A 397 -14.03 -27.37 -9.34
C PRO A 397 -12.56 -26.99 -9.17
N LYS A 398 -12.27 -26.08 -8.23
CA LYS A 398 -10.95 -25.53 -7.89
C LYS A 398 -10.35 -24.55 -8.91
N VAL A 399 -10.99 -24.25 -10.03
CA VAL A 399 -10.48 -23.32 -11.05
C VAL A 399 -11.43 -22.14 -11.17
N TYR A 400 -10.90 -20.95 -10.98
CA TYR A 400 -11.64 -19.69 -10.97
C TYR A 400 -10.97 -18.65 -11.85
N VAL A 401 -11.75 -17.70 -12.31
CA VAL A 401 -11.26 -16.45 -12.91
C VAL A 401 -11.96 -15.27 -12.22
N SER A 402 -11.19 -14.36 -11.66
CA SER A 402 -11.72 -13.12 -11.10
C SER A 402 -11.44 -11.94 -12.02
N GLY A 403 -12.41 -11.06 -12.21
CA GLY A 403 -12.24 -9.70 -12.68
C GLY A 403 -12.32 -8.74 -11.50
N LEU A 404 -11.42 -7.79 -11.38
CA LEU A 404 -11.40 -6.75 -10.36
C LEU A 404 -11.26 -5.39 -11.03
N TRP A 405 -12.08 -4.44 -10.61
CA TRP A 405 -11.96 -3.03 -10.94
C TRP A 405 -11.84 -2.20 -9.65
N VAL A 406 -10.80 -1.42 -9.56
CA VAL A 406 -10.56 -0.45 -8.49
C VAL A 406 -10.48 0.93 -9.11
N GLN A 407 -11.31 1.84 -8.65
CA GLN A 407 -11.36 3.22 -9.09
C GLN A 407 -11.05 4.16 -7.92
N ASN A 408 -9.96 4.90 -8.02
CA ASN A 408 -9.68 5.99 -7.09
C ASN A 408 -10.72 7.08 -7.20
N LEU A 409 -11.28 7.49 -6.07
CA LEU A 409 -12.30 8.55 -5.98
C LEU A 409 -11.72 9.89 -5.47
N ILE A 410 -10.45 9.92 -5.10
CA ILE A 410 -9.79 11.13 -4.59
C ILE A 410 -9.19 11.93 -5.75
N SER A 411 -9.47 13.24 -5.76
CA SER A 411 -8.88 14.16 -6.74
C SER A 411 -7.35 14.13 -6.70
N GLN A 412 -6.73 14.34 -7.87
CA GLN A 412 -5.26 14.41 -7.98
C GLN A 412 -4.65 15.58 -7.18
N ASN A 413 -5.43 16.65 -6.98
CA ASN A 413 -5.00 17.84 -6.24
C ASN A 413 -5.38 17.77 -4.75
N ALA A 414 -6.07 16.72 -4.31
CA ALA A 414 -6.42 16.58 -2.90
C ALA A 414 -5.18 16.32 -2.05
N PHE A 415 -5.17 16.92 -0.88
CA PHE A 415 -4.13 16.72 0.12
C PHE A 415 -4.30 15.36 0.79
N GLY A 416 -3.29 14.50 0.67
CA GLY A 416 -3.27 13.21 1.36
C GLY A 416 -2.97 12.01 0.48
N MET A 417 -3.52 10.86 0.87
CA MET A 417 -3.27 9.57 0.25
C MET A 417 -4.20 9.33 -0.93
N LYS A 418 -3.70 8.66 -1.96
CA LYS A 418 -4.48 8.33 -3.18
C LYS A 418 -4.38 6.84 -3.47
N ALA A 419 -5.50 6.22 -3.80
CA ALA A 419 -5.55 4.85 -4.27
C ALA A 419 -5.06 4.74 -5.72
N GLU A 420 -4.68 3.55 -6.13
CA GLU A 420 -4.43 3.22 -7.53
C GLU A 420 -5.73 2.79 -8.23
N SER A 421 -5.93 3.30 -9.44
CA SER A 421 -6.98 2.79 -10.33
C SER A 421 -6.42 1.63 -11.15
N VAL A 422 -7.02 0.45 -11.00
CA VAL A 422 -6.55 -0.82 -11.56
C VAL A 422 -7.73 -1.60 -12.12
N ILE A 423 -7.50 -2.28 -13.25
CA ILE A 423 -8.31 -3.41 -13.70
C ILE A 423 -7.42 -4.65 -13.67
N ALA A 424 -7.93 -5.74 -13.17
CA ALA A 424 -7.23 -7.01 -13.12
C ALA A 424 -8.13 -8.17 -13.56
N VAL A 425 -7.53 -9.14 -14.26
CA VAL A 425 -8.11 -10.46 -14.51
C VAL A 425 -7.16 -11.48 -13.92
N THR A 426 -7.65 -12.32 -13.02
CA THR A 426 -6.82 -13.25 -12.27
C THR A 426 -7.37 -14.68 -12.38
N PRO A 427 -6.87 -15.49 -13.32
CA PRO A 427 -7.05 -16.94 -13.27
C PRO A 427 -6.32 -17.49 -12.04
N ARG A 428 -6.97 -18.43 -11.37
CA ARG A 428 -6.40 -19.07 -10.18
C ARG A 428 -6.87 -20.51 -10.02
N TYR A 429 -5.99 -21.31 -9.42
CA TYR A 429 -6.29 -22.66 -8.96
C TYR A 429 -6.29 -22.66 -7.42
N GLU A 430 -7.38 -23.11 -6.82
CA GLU A 430 -7.55 -23.14 -5.37
C GLU A 430 -7.67 -24.56 -4.83
N HIS A 431 -6.89 -24.86 -3.83
CA HIS A 431 -7.04 -26.02 -2.99
C HIS A 431 -7.03 -25.60 -1.52
N LYS A 432 -7.59 -26.41 -0.64
CA LYS A 432 -7.64 -26.16 0.80
C LYS A 432 -6.29 -25.73 1.38
N TRP A 433 -5.20 -26.36 0.94
CA TRP A 433 -3.84 -26.16 1.46
C TRP A 433 -2.94 -25.30 0.59
N TYR A 434 -3.25 -25.13 -0.67
CA TYR A 434 -2.45 -24.33 -1.58
C TYR A 434 -3.30 -23.63 -2.64
N GLU A 435 -2.78 -22.55 -3.13
CA GLU A 435 -3.40 -21.72 -4.16
C GLU A 435 -2.30 -21.16 -5.05
N ILE A 436 -2.58 -21.05 -6.34
CA ILE A 436 -1.73 -20.34 -7.30
C ILE A 436 -2.60 -19.44 -8.15
N SER A 437 -2.14 -18.24 -8.40
CA SER A 437 -2.84 -17.23 -9.18
C SER A 437 -1.90 -16.41 -10.05
N VAL A 438 -2.39 -15.99 -11.21
CA VAL A 438 -1.64 -15.22 -12.19
C VAL A 438 -2.44 -13.96 -12.53
N PRO A 439 -2.31 -12.88 -11.73
CA PRO A 439 -2.98 -11.63 -12.04
C PRO A 439 -2.40 -10.99 -13.31
N VAL A 440 -3.28 -10.66 -14.25
CA VAL A 440 -3.00 -9.82 -15.41
C VAL A 440 -3.70 -8.49 -15.18
N THR A 441 -2.95 -7.40 -15.16
CA THR A 441 -3.43 -6.12 -14.65
C THR A 441 -3.19 -4.98 -15.63
N LEU A 442 -4.09 -4.01 -15.63
CA LEU A 442 -3.89 -2.69 -16.20
C LEU A 442 -3.80 -1.69 -15.05
N MET A 443 -2.59 -1.26 -14.75
CA MET A 443 -2.24 -0.32 -13.68
C MET A 443 -2.09 1.10 -14.21
N ASN A 444 -1.73 2.03 -13.34
CA ASN A 444 -1.43 3.41 -13.69
C ASN A 444 -2.56 4.07 -14.48
N ARG A 445 -3.76 4.12 -13.88
CA ARG A 445 -4.98 4.60 -14.55
C ARG A 445 -5.22 3.84 -15.85
N TYR A 446 -5.10 2.53 -15.80
CA TYR A 446 -5.35 1.57 -16.91
C TYR A 446 -4.37 1.66 -18.09
N ARG A 447 -3.20 2.34 -17.92
CA ARG A 447 -2.24 2.58 -19.03
C ARG A 447 -1.03 1.67 -19.04
N SER A 448 -0.80 0.90 -17.97
CA SER A 448 0.40 0.07 -17.84
C SER A 448 0.01 -1.39 -17.62
N PRO A 449 0.16 -2.25 -18.64
CA PRO A 449 -0.07 -3.68 -18.47
C PRO A 449 1.02 -4.29 -17.58
N ALA A 450 0.62 -5.24 -16.75
CA ALA A 450 1.51 -6.04 -15.93
C ALA A 450 0.97 -7.46 -15.77
N ILE A 451 1.86 -8.40 -15.55
CA ILE A 451 1.54 -9.78 -15.19
C ILE A 451 2.19 -10.11 -13.86
N GLY A 452 1.45 -10.77 -13.00
CA GLY A 452 1.90 -11.17 -11.68
C GLY A 452 1.92 -12.67 -11.49
N LEU A 453 2.41 -13.08 -10.33
CA LEU A 453 2.37 -14.46 -9.85
C LEU A 453 2.22 -14.43 -8.33
N ALA A 454 1.27 -15.18 -7.81
CA ALA A 454 1.11 -15.33 -6.38
C ALA A 454 0.75 -16.75 -5.99
N GLY A 455 1.08 -17.12 -4.77
CA GLY A 455 0.79 -18.43 -4.23
C GLY A 455 0.56 -18.40 -2.73
N ARG A 456 -0.18 -19.40 -2.26
CA ARG A 456 -0.38 -19.72 -0.85
C ARG A 456 -0.06 -21.20 -0.64
N ALA A 457 0.68 -21.49 0.41
CA ALA A 457 0.97 -22.85 0.86
C ALA A 457 0.78 -22.94 2.37
N GLY A 458 -0.29 -23.60 2.80
CA GLY A 458 -0.69 -23.64 4.20
C GLY A 458 -0.89 -22.23 4.77
N PRO A 459 -0.12 -21.83 5.80
CA PRO A 459 -0.22 -20.51 6.41
C PRO A 459 0.55 -19.41 5.64
N LEU A 460 1.48 -19.78 4.77
CA LEU A 460 2.34 -18.83 4.05
C LEU A 460 1.69 -18.40 2.75
N TRP A 461 1.80 -17.11 2.43
CA TRP A 461 1.45 -16.56 1.13
C TRP A 461 2.50 -15.55 0.67
N ILE A 462 2.76 -15.55 -0.63
CA ILE A 462 3.73 -14.68 -1.29
C ILE A 462 3.25 -14.35 -2.70
N GLY A 463 3.59 -13.19 -3.20
CA GLY A 463 3.30 -12.84 -4.59
C GLY A 463 3.84 -11.49 -5.02
N THR A 464 3.65 -11.26 -6.30
CA THR A 464 3.83 -9.98 -6.97
C THR A 464 2.73 -9.82 -8.02
N ASP A 465 2.18 -8.63 -8.16
CA ASP A 465 1.25 -8.33 -9.26
C ASP A 465 1.99 -7.78 -10.49
N HIS A 466 3.33 -7.68 -10.40
CA HIS A 466 4.21 -7.11 -11.42
C HIS A 466 5.53 -7.90 -11.55
N LEU A 467 5.43 -9.12 -12.04
CA LEU A 467 6.57 -10.03 -12.18
C LEU A 467 7.68 -9.46 -13.09
N THR A 468 7.29 -8.79 -14.18
CA THR A 468 8.26 -8.14 -15.09
C THR A 468 9.07 -7.05 -14.39
N GLY A 469 8.47 -6.33 -13.43
CA GLY A 469 9.16 -5.37 -12.59
C GLY A 469 10.16 -6.02 -11.64
N LEU A 470 9.73 -7.09 -11.00
CA LEU A 470 10.56 -7.85 -10.07
C LEU A 470 11.79 -8.46 -10.75
N LEU A 471 11.61 -8.93 -11.99
CA LEU A 471 12.66 -9.58 -12.80
C LEU A 471 13.43 -8.62 -13.69
N ASN A 472 13.11 -7.32 -13.70
CA ASN A 472 13.69 -6.31 -14.58
C ASN A 472 13.53 -6.61 -16.08
N ILE A 473 12.34 -7.08 -16.49
CA ILE A 473 12.03 -7.43 -17.88
C ILE A 473 11.23 -6.29 -18.54
N GLY A 474 11.65 -5.84 -19.71
CA GLY A 474 10.87 -4.90 -20.53
C GLY A 474 10.88 -3.45 -20.04
N ASN A 475 11.96 -2.99 -19.41
CA ASN A 475 12.10 -1.63 -18.88
C ASN A 475 11.01 -1.25 -17.85
N PRO A 476 10.92 -1.95 -16.74
CA PRO A 476 9.85 -1.78 -15.79
C PRO A 476 9.85 -0.38 -15.18
N LYS A 477 8.66 0.16 -14.98
CA LYS A 477 8.40 1.39 -14.21
C LYS A 477 7.64 1.08 -12.94
N ALA A 478 7.52 -0.17 -12.64
CA ALA A 478 6.58 -0.72 -11.69
C ALA A 478 7.16 -1.95 -10.98
N PHE A 479 7.00 -2.02 -9.67
CA PHE A 479 7.44 -3.12 -8.82
C PHE A 479 6.53 -3.25 -7.63
N ASN A 480 6.13 -4.46 -7.29
CA ASN A 480 5.58 -4.79 -5.99
C ASN A 480 5.99 -6.19 -5.55
N ILE A 481 5.97 -6.39 -4.27
CA ILE A 481 6.10 -7.70 -3.63
C ILE A 481 5.27 -7.71 -2.37
N TYR A 482 4.65 -8.84 -2.07
CA TYR A 482 3.90 -9.06 -0.85
C TYR A 482 4.11 -10.48 -0.33
N PHE A 483 4.08 -10.60 0.98
CA PHE A 483 4.18 -11.90 1.66
C PHE A 483 3.60 -11.81 3.07
N GLY A 484 3.30 -12.96 3.65
CA GLY A 484 2.83 -13.00 5.03
C GLY A 484 2.47 -14.38 5.51
N ILE A 485 2.04 -14.42 6.77
CA ILE A 485 1.68 -15.62 7.49
C ILE A 485 0.29 -15.47 8.07
N SER A 486 -0.57 -16.43 7.74
CA SER A 486 -1.94 -16.46 8.25
C SER A 486 -2.38 -17.90 8.46
N ALA A 487 -3.13 -18.16 9.51
CA ALA A 487 -3.64 -19.49 9.82
C ALA A 487 -5.14 -19.43 10.14
N GLY A 488 -5.85 -20.52 9.86
CA GLY A 488 -7.28 -20.57 10.15
C GLY A 488 -7.77 -21.98 10.43
N LEU A 489 -8.77 -22.04 11.28
CA LEU A 489 -9.53 -23.26 11.53
C LEU A 489 -10.63 -23.35 10.48
N PHE A 490 -10.53 -24.33 9.60
CA PHE A 490 -11.55 -24.59 8.59
C PHE A 490 -12.88 -25.00 9.23
N ARG A 491 -13.97 -24.57 8.63
CA ARG A 491 -15.29 -25.10 8.98
C ARG A 491 -15.35 -26.59 8.62
N ARG A 492 -15.91 -27.37 9.51
CA ARG A 492 -16.05 -28.82 9.31
C ARG A 492 -17.09 -29.10 8.23
N PRO A 493 -16.87 -30.10 7.35
CA PRO A 493 -17.92 -30.62 6.52
C PRO A 493 -18.99 -31.29 7.41
N PRO A 494 -20.24 -31.46 6.91
CA PRO A 494 -21.24 -32.23 7.60
C PRO A 494 -20.75 -33.66 7.87
N GLU A 495 -21.09 -34.21 9.01
CA GLU A 495 -20.80 -35.62 9.33
C GLU A 495 -21.62 -36.52 8.41
N SER A 496 -20.97 -37.48 7.76
CA SER A 496 -21.71 -38.46 6.94
C SER A 496 -22.52 -39.38 7.87
N GLN A 497 -23.81 -39.55 7.58
CA GLN A 497 -24.68 -40.43 8.34
C GLN A 497 -24.24 -41.90 8.33
N ASN A 498 -23.30 -42.28 7.45
CA ASN A 498 -22.83 -43.67 7.25
C ASN A 498 -21.44 -43.95 7.83
N GLN A 499 -20.87 -43.07 8.63
CA GLN A 499 -19.62 -43.36 9.33
C GLN A 499 -19.91 -44.03 10.69
N CYS A 500 -20.10 -45.35 10.64
CA CYS A 500 -19.93 -46.19 11.84
C CYS A 500 -18.43 -46.22 12.19
N TRP A 501 -18.04 -45.40 13.19
CA TRP A 501 -16.73 -45.38 13.84
C TRP A 501 -15.63 -44.43 13.33
N PRO A 502 -14.66 -44.10 14.27
CA PRO A 502 -14.40 -42.71 14.60
C PRO A 502 -13.64 -41.99 13.49
N PRO A 503 -13.78 -40.65 13.44
CA PRO A 503 -13.00 -39.85 12.50
C PRO A 503 -11.52 -40.12 12.75
N GLN A 504 -10.78 -40.48 11.66
CA GLN A 504 -9.31 -40.59 11.72
C GLN A 504 -8.75 -39.35 12.39
N ASP A 505 -8.02 -39.56 13.48
CA ASP A 505 -7.45 -38.51 14.30
C ASP A 505 -6.73 -37.48 13.45
N SER A 506 -7.13 -36.23 13.58
CA SER A 506 -6.38 -35.13 13.01
C SER A 506 -4.98 -35.16 13.62
N TRP A 507 -3.95 -34.87 12.82
CA TRP A 507 -2.55 -34.80 13.26
C TRP A 507 -2.37 -33.92 14.52
N ILE A 508 -3.24 -32.94 14.74
CA ILE A 508 -3.28 -32.08 15.93
C ILE A 508 -3.61 -32.91 17.19
N ARG A 509 -4.59 -33.85 17.14
CA ARG A 509 -4.87 -34.73 18.28
C ARG A 509 -3.70 -35.66 18.61
N ARG A 510 -2.94 -36.13 17.61
CA ARG A 510 -1.75 -36.95 17.85
C ARG A 510 -0.65 -36.21 18.61
N ILE A 511 -0.55 -34.87 18.46
CA ILE A 511 0.43 -34.05 19.19
C ILE A 511 0.02 -33.89 20.66
N PHE A 512 -1.29 -33.80 20.96
CA PHE A 512 -1.79 -33.55 22.32
C PHE A 512 -2.29 -34.80 23.06
N SER A 513 -2.33 -35.98 22.42
CA SER A 513 -2.78 -37.23 23.07
C SER A 513 -1.67 -38.11 23.63
N LYS A 514 -0.39 -37.71 23.50
CA LYS A 514 0.74 -38.36 24.21
C LYS A 514 0.99 -37.65 25.54
N ARG A 515 0.16 -37.96 26.51
CA ARG A 515 0.47 -37.95 27.94
C ARG A 515 -0.19 -39.11 28.60
#